data_edd9d56d615d4cf2883d613a181eff85
#
_entry.id   edd9d56d615d4cf2883d613a181eff85
#
_cell.length_a   1.000
_cell.length_b   1.000
_cell.length_c   1.000
_cell.angle_alpha   90.00
_cell.angle_beta   90.00
_cell.angle_gamma   90.00
#
_symmetry.space_group_name_H-M   'P 1'
#
loop_
_entity.id
_entity.type
_entity.pdbx_description
1 polymer ?
#
loop_
_entity_poly.entity_id
_entity_poly.type
_entity_poly.pdbx_seq_one_letter_code
_entity_poly.pdbx_strand_id
1 'polypeptide(L)'
;DVCSSDLIIGTIVSLIVIFAGINVFKDTINPLLGLAPDKALIDDIENFIMSYDKPLGIHDLMMHDYGPGRMFMTLHVEVDCQEDIMKIHEEIDDIERAIQEKYHIHTTIHYDPVDVHNPRLLALKQQVLEIVKGIDEHYSIHDFRMVPGKNHTNLIFDVLIPANDQISHQILKNKISAEVKQISDEYHCVIEIDHAFRSEE
;
A
#
# COMPACT_ATOMS: atom_id res chain seq x y z
N ASP A 1 -35.17 -9.81 51.33
CA ASP A 1 -35.23 -9.13 50.02
C ASP A 1 -34.12 -8.12 49.80
N VAL A 2 -33.49 -7.57 50.84
CA VAL A 2 -32.33 -6.66 50.68
C VAL A 2 -31.13 -7.37 50.03
N CYS A 3 -30.89 -8.64 50.38
CA CYS A 3 -29.75 -9.43 49.87
C CYS A 3 -29.84 -9.70 48.33
N SER A 4 -31.07 -9.87 47.80
CA SER A 4 -31.24 -10.09 46.34
C SER A 4 -31.09 -8.80 45.54
N SER A 5 -31.50 -7.65 46.06
CA SER A 5 -31.27 -6.34 45.39
C SER A 5 -29.81 -5.96 45.40
N ASP A 6 -29.07 -6.22 46.47
CA ASP A 6 -27.61 -5.96 46.52
C ASP A 6 -26.85 -6.83 45.54
N LEU A 7 -27.24 -8.09 45.34
CA LEU A 7 -26.63 -8.97 44.33
C LEU A 7 -26.87 -8.46 42.89
N ILE A 8 -28.12 -8.02 42.62
CA ILE A 8 -28.45 -7.48 41.29
C ILE A 8 -27.70 -6.20 41.02
N ILE A 9 -27.68 -5.26 41.98
CA ILE A 9 -26.94 -4.00 41.83
C ILE A 9 -25.43 -4.27 41.66
N GLY A 10 -24.86 -5.16 42.48
CA GLY A 10 -23.45 -5.55 42.38
C GLY A 10 -23.11 -6.17 41.04
N THR A 11 -24.01 -7.01 40.51
CA THR A 11 -23.84 -7.59 39.17
C THR A 11 -23.85 -6.53 38.07
N ILE A 12 -24.78 -5.59 38.09
CA ILE A 12 -24.87 -4.49 37.13
C ILE A 12 -23.61 -3.62 37.17
N VAL A 13 -23.18 -3.21 38.36
CA VAL A 13 -21.97 -2.43 38.55
C VAL A 13 -20.75 -3.17 38.01
N SER A 14 -20.63 -4.47 38.30
CA SER A 14 -19.52 -5.29 37.79
C SER A 14 -19.50 -5.35 36.27
N LEU A 15 -20.64 -5.50 35.61
CA LEU A 15 -20.75 -5.49 34.15
C LEU A 15 -20.36 -4.13 33.54
N ILE A 16 -20.76 -3.03 34.20
CA ILE A 16 -20.35 -1.66 33.75
C ILE A 16 -18.84 -1.51 33.86
N VAL A 17 -18.22 -1.95 34.97
CA VAL A 17 -16.77 -1.86 35.15
C VAL A 17 -16.02 -2.73 34.15
N ILE A 18 -16.50 -3.95 33.87
CA ILE A 18 -15.90 -4.81 32.84
C ILE A 18 -15.97 -4.15 31.46
N PHE A 19 -17.15 -3.62 31.11
CA PHE A 19 -17.33 -2.94 29.81
C PHE A 19 -16.42 -1.72 29.69
N ALA A 20 -16.33 -0.90 30.73
CA ALA A 20 -15.40 0.25 30.74
C ALA A 20 -13.94 -0.20 30.62
N GLY A 21 -13.55 -1.28 31.31
CA GLY A 21 -12.20 -1.86 31.23
C GLY A 21 -11.87 -2.35 29.83
N ILE A 22 -12.81 -3.02 29.14
CA ILE A 22 -12.63 -3.49 27.76
C ILE A 22 -12.45 -2.29 26.81
N ASN A 23 -13.22 -1.22 26.97
CA ASN A 23 -13.08 -0.02 26.13
C ASN A 23 -11.72 0.65 26.34
N VAL A 24 -11.29 0.87 27.57
CA VAL A 24 -9.97 1.42 27.88
C VAL A 24 -8.85 0.55 27.30
N PHE A 25 -9.01 -0.78 27.43
CA PHE A 25 -8.04 -1.73 26.83
C PHE A 25 -7.95 -1.57 25.30
N LYS A 26 -9.12 -1.53 24.62
CA LYS A 26 -9.16 -1.32 23.15
C LYS A 26 -8.53 0.00 22.75
N ASP A 27 -8.88 1.09 23.44
CA ASP A 27 -8.35 2.43 23.13
C ASP A 27 -6.83 2.53 23.33
N THR A 28 -6.29 1.69 24.23
CA THR A 28 -4.85 1.62 24.49
C THR A 28 -4.11 0.73 23.50
N ILE A 29 -4.71 -0.41 23.14
CA ILE A 29 -4.06 -1.41 22.27
C ILE A 29 -4.18 -1.05 20.79
N ASN A 30 -5.30 -0.48 20.35
CA ASN A 30 -5.51 -0.16 18.94
C ASN A 30 -4.38 0.71 18.33
N PRO A 31 -3.91 1.80 18.95
CA PRO A 31 -2.79 2.57 18.43
C PRO A 31 -1.48 1.76 18.36
N LEU A 32 -1.28 0.79 19.25
CA LEU A 32 -0.09 -0.07 19.25
C LEU A 32 -0.11 -1.13 18.15
N LEU A 33 -1.30 -1.54 17.71
CA LEU A 33 -1.49 -2.48 16.61
C LEU A 33 -1.47 -1.79 15.24
N GLY A 34 -1.49 -0.46 15.19
CA GLY A 34 -1.61 0.36 13.99
C GLY A 34 -3.07 0.53 13.59
N LEU A 35 -3.56 1.74 13.67
CA LEU A 35 -4.86 2.12 13.08
C LEU A 35 -4.65 2.47 11.62
N ALA A 36 -5.60 2.07 10.78
CA ALA A 36 -5.64 2.57 9.41
C ALA A 36 -5.81 4.10 9.45
N PRO A 37 -4.99 4.85 8.71
CA PRO A 37 -5.10 6.30 8.68
C PRO A 37 -6.41 6.74 8.02
N ASP A 38 -6.80 8.00 8.26
CA ASP A 38 -7.95 8.61 7.59
C ASP A 38 -7.70 8.68 6.07
N LYS A 39 -8.65 8.17 5.30
CA LYS A 39 -8.58 8.18 3.82
C LYS A 39 -8.39 9.60 3.27
N ALA A 40 -9.08 10.59 3.82
CA ALA A 40 -8.95 11.97 3.38
C ALA A 40 -7.53 12.52 3.58
N LEU A 41 -6.86 12.13 4.66
CA LEU A 41 -5.47 12.49 4.91
C LEU A 41 -4.53 11.85 3.88
N ILE A 42 -4.73 10.58 3.56
CA ILE A 42 -3.90 9.88 2.54
C ILE A 42 -4.10 10.55 1.18
N ASP A 43 -5.35 10.78 0.76
CA ASP A 43 -5.66 11.42 -0.51
C ASP A 43 -5.03 12.82 -0.63
N ASP A 44 -5.02 13.61 0.46
CA ASP A 44 -4.38 14.94 0.47
C ASP A 44 -2.85 14.84 0.36
N ILE A 45 -2.23 13.87 1.03
CA ILE A 45 -0.78 13.63 0.96
C ILE A 45 -0.39 13.15 -0.44
N GLU A 46 -1.11 12.19 -1.02
CA GLU A 46 -0.84 11.70 -2.38
C GLU A 46 -0.94 12.84 -3.41
N ASN A 47 -2.01 13.64 -3.35
CA ASN A 47 -2.17 14.82 -4.22
C ASN A 47 -1.05 15.84 -4.00
N PHE A 48 -0.60 16.02 -2.75
CA PHE A 48 0.49 16.91 -2.42
C PHE A 48 1.81 16.43 -3.05
N ILE A 49 2.16 15.15 -2.93
CA ILE A 49 3.35 14.56 -3.54
C ILE A 49 3.27 14.67 -5.07
N MET A 50 2.13 14.32 -5.68
CA MET A 50 1.93 14.39 -7.12
C MET A 50 1.88 15.82 -7.68
N SER A 51 1.91 16.84 -6.83
CA SER A 51 2.03 18.24 -7.26
C SER A 51 3.48 18.67 -7.59
N TYR A 52 4.47 17.84 -7.26
CA TYR A 52 5.87 18.04 -7.62
C TYR A 52 6.16 17.53 -9.04
N ASP A 53 7.31 17.92 -9.61
CA ASP A 53 7.60 17.68 -11.03
C ASP A 53 8.02 16.23 -11.36
N LYS A 54 8.75 15.57 -10.42
CA LYS A 54 9.37 14.27 -10.69
C LYS A 54 8.51 13.05 -10.38
N PRO A 55 7.59 13.08 -9.40
CA PRO A 55 6.72 11.95 -9.10
C PRO A 55 5.82 11.60 -10.29
N LEU A 56 5.86 10.34 -10.74
CA LEU A 56 5.03 9.77 -11.81
C LEU A 56 3.91 8.90 -11.26
N GLY A 57 4.09 8.33 -10.07
CA GLY A 57 3.13 7.47 -9.40
C GLY A 57 3.53 7.24 -7.95
N ILE A 58 2.59 6.78 -7.14
CA ILE A 58 2.78 6.44 -5.73
C ILE A 58 2.21 5.06 -5.50
N HIS A 59 2.94 4.22 -4.74
CA HIS A 59 2.48 2.92 -4.30
C HIS A 59 3.08 2.54 -2.93
N ASP A 60 2.64 1.44 -2.35
CA ASP A 60 3.13 0.87 -1.08
C ASP A 60 3.15 1.87 0.09
N LEU A 61 2.15 2.76 0.13
CA LEU A 61 2.00 3.70 1.23
C LEU A 61 1.59 2.95 2.50
N MET A 62 2.46 2.98 3.50
CA MET A 62 2.19 2.49 4.86
C MET A 62 2.31 3.63 5.86
N MET A 63 1.32 3.79 6.71
CA MET A 63 1.30 4.80 7.76
C MET A 63 1.01 4.18 9.12
N HIS A 64 1.77 4.60 10.11
CA HIS A 64 1.61 4.17 11.50
C HIS A 64 1.42 5.38 12.41
N ASP A 65 0.34 5.35 13.18
CA ASP A 65 0.07 6.35 14.22
C ASP A 65 0.35 5.74 15.61
N TYR A 66 1.37 6.30 16.28
CA TYR A 66 1.76 5.94 17.65
C TYR A 66 1.29 6.98 18.68
N GLY A 67 0.32 7.81 18.31
CA GLY A 67 -0.22 8.88 19.14
C GLY A 67 0.28 10.28 18.77
N PRO A 68 -0.14 11.31 19.48
CA PRO A 68 0.07 12.70 19.10
C PRO A 68 1.53 13.04 18.80
N GLY A 69 1.79 13.51 17.57
CA GLY A 69 3.12 13.92 17.11
C GLY A 69 4.09 12.76 16.84
N ARG A 70 3.60 11.52 16.70
CA ARG A 70 4.42 10.32 16.43
C ARG A 70 3.85 9.50 15.28
N MET A 71 3.60 10.15 14.18
CA MET A 71 3.17 9.50 12.94
C MET A 71 4.38 9.23 12.04
N PHE A 72 4.42 8.03 11.47
CA PHE A 72 5.46 7.58 10.55
C PHE A 72 4.80 7.08 9.28
N MET A 73 5.39 7.42 8.15
CA MET A 73 4.93 6.98 6.84
C MET A 73 6.10 6.52 5.99
N THR A 74 5.89 5.44 5.27
CA THR A 74 6.76 5.01 4.19
C THR A 74 5.94 4.85 2.93
N LEU A 75 6.51 5.20 1.79
CA LEU A 75 5.88 5.02 0.49
C LEU A 75 6.93 4.91 -0.60
N HIS A 76 6.50 4.41 -1.75
CA HIS A 76 7.28 4.37 -2.96
C HIS A 76 6.79 5.42 -3.95
N VAL A 77 7.72 6.04 -4.67
CA VAL A 77 7.44 7.05 -5.71
C VAL A 77 8.11 6.62 -7.00
N GLU A 78 7.32 6.39 -8.05
CA GLU A 78 7.84 6.15 -9.38
C GLU A 78 8.44 7.44 -9.96
N VAL A 79 9.64 7.35 -10.52
CA VAL A 79 10.36 8.47 -11.16
C VAL A 79 10.94 8.03 -12.52
N ASP A 80 11.18 8.97 -13.42
CA ASP A 80 11.79 8.64 -14.73
C ASP A 80 13.24 8.17 -14.55
N CYS A 81 13.56 6.98 -15.07
CA CYS A 81 14.90 6.39 -14.98
C CYS A 81 15.97 7.18 -15.76
N GLN A 82 15.61 8.13 -16.64
CA GLN A 82 16.53 8.97 -17.40
C GLN A 82 16.84 10.30 -16.69
N GLU A 83 16.17 10.61 -15.59
CA GLU A 83 16.45 11.80 -14.80
C GLU A 83 17.77 11.69 -14.03
N ASP A 84 18.33 12.84 -13.70
CA ASP A 84 19.54 12.91 -12.88
C ASP A 84 19.22 12.48 -11.45
N ILE A 85 19.89 11.43 -10.98
CA ILE A 85 19.64 10.83 -9.66
C ILE A 85 19.82 11.81 -8.50
N MET A 86 20.74 12.80 -8.64
CA MET A 86 20.95 13.81 -7.59
C MET A 86 19.80 14.79 -7.54
N LYS A 87 19.18 15.12 -8.67
CA LYS A 87 18.01 15.99 -8.73
C LYS A 87 16.78 15.28 -8.19
N ILE A 88 16.63 13.98 -8.50
CA ILE A 88 15.55 13.17 -7.91
C ILE A 88 15.69 13.15 -6.38
N HIS A 89 16.91 12.88 -5.89
CA HIS A 89 17.16 12.81 -4.46
C HIS A 89 16.87 14.15 -3.77
N GLU A 90 17.29 15.28 -4.35
CA GLU A 90 17.02 16.61 -3.82
C GLU A 90 15.51 16.90 -3.72
N GLU A 91 14.75 16.56 -4.77
CA GLU A 91 13.30 16.76 -4.76
C GLU A 91 12.58 15.83 -3.78
N ILE A 92 13.02 14.57 -3.65
CA ILE A 92 12.47 13.62 -2.66
C ILE A 92 12.73 14.14 -1.23
N ASP A 93 13.93 14.62 -0.93
CA ASP A 93 14.24 15.24 0.36
C ASP A 93 13.38 16.48 0.64
N ASP A 94 13.09 17.29 -0.39
CA ASP A 94 12.20 18.44 -0.27
C ASP A 94 10.76 18.00 0.03
N ILE A 95 10.29 16.96 -0.63
CA ILE A 95 8.96 16.38 -0.39
C ILE A 95 8.85 15.85 1.05
N GLU A 96 9.84 15.08 1.52
CA GLU A 96 9.86 14.54 2.89
C GLU A 96 9.83 15.65 3.94
N ARG A 97 10.64 16.72 3.75
CA ARG A 97 10.63 17.88 4.64
C ARG A 97 9.29 18.61 4.62
N ALA A 98 8.72 18.82 3.43
CA ALA A 98 7.45 19.52 3.29
C ALA A 98 6.28 18.74 3.91
N ILE A 99 6.29 17.41 3.81
CA ILE A 99 5.31 16.55 4.49
C ILE A 99 5.47 16.68 6.01
N GLN A 100 6.71 16.64 6.51
CA GLN A 100 6.98 16.81 7.93
C GLN A 100 6.50 18.17 8.45
N GLU A 101 6.71 19.25 7.69
CA GLU A 101 6.28 20.59 8.08
C GLU A 101 4.75 20.77 8.03
N LYS A 102 4.10 20.25 6.98
CA LYS A 102 2.66 20.43 6.75
C LYS A 102 1.80 19.51 7.60
N TYR A 103 2.19 18.22 7.68
CA TYR A 103 1.37 17.18 8.28
C TYR A 103 1.90 16.65 9.61
N HIS A 104 3.13 17.02 9.99
CA HIS A 104 3.82 16.50 11.18
C HIS A 104 4.03 14.97 11.15
N ILE A 105 4.25 14.41 9.95
CA ILE A 105 4.47 12.99 9.71
C ILE A 105 5.93 12.78 9.33
N HIS A 106 6.63 11.90 10.05
CA HIS A 106 7.96 11.43 9.64
C HIS A 106 7.82 10.51 8.44
N THR A 107 8.30 10.95 7.29
CA THR A 107 8.15 10.22 6.03
C THR A 107 9.50 9.74 5.54
N THR A 108 9.52 8.52 5.00
CA THR A 108 10.63 7.99 4.21
C THR A 108 10.10 7.57 2.85
N ILE A 109 10.66 8.13 1.78
CA ILE A 109 10.27 7.84 0.41
C ILE A 109 11.34 7.00 -0.25
N HIS A 110 10.94 5.80 -0.70
CA HIS A 110 11.75 5.04 -1.64
C HIS A 110 11.35 5.44 -3.06
N TYR A 111 12.30 5.82 -3.91
CA TYR A 111 11.98 6.13 -5.29
C TYR A 111 12.35 4.99 -6.23
N ASP A 112 11.42 4.64 -7.13
CA ASP A 112 11.54 3.55 -8.08
C ASP A 112 11.72 4.10 -9.50
N PRO A 113 12.91 3.94 -10.12
CA PRO A 113 13.14 4.38 -11.48
C PRO A 113 12.36 3.52 -12.49
N VAL A 114 11.44 4.14 -13.24
CA VAL A 114 10.64 3.49 -14.28
C VAL A 114 11.04 3.99 -15.67
N ASP A 115 11.08 3.08 -16.65
CA ASP A 115 11.37 3.44 -18.05
C ASP A 115 10.08 3.79 -18.79
N VAL A 116 9.74 5.09 -18.76
CA VAL A 116 8.55 5.63 -19.46
C VAL A 116 8.79 5.89 -20.94
N HIS A 117 10.02 5.68 -21.43
CA HIS A 117 10.40 5.97 -22.80
C HIS A 117 10.45 4.72 -23.70
N ASN A 118 10.28 3.53 -23.13
CA ASN A 118 10.29 2.26 -23.85
C ASN A 118 8.87 1.84 -24.28
N PRO A 119 8.50 2.02 -25.58
CA PRO A 119 7.13 1.70 -26.04
C PRO A 119 6.78 0.23 -25.88
N ARG A 120 7.77 -0.68 -25.97
CA ARG A 120 7.54 -2.12 -25.80
C ARG A 120 7.20 -2.45 -24.35
N LEU A 121 7.89 -1.84 -23.40
CA LEU A 121 7.63 -2.03 -21.97
C LEU A 121 6.24 -1.47 -21.60
N LEU A 122 5.90 -0.27 -22.08
CA LEU A 122 4.60 0.35 -21.81
C LEU A 122 3.45 -0.48 -22.40
N ALA A 123 3.59 -0.96 -23.65
CA ALA A 123 2.60 -1.82 -24.26
C ALA A 123 2.44 -3.14 -23.50
N LEU A 124 3.54 -3.73 -23.04
CA LEU A 124 3.51 -4.98 -22.27
C LEU A 124 2.91 -4.77 -20.88
N LYS A 125 3.26 -3.67 -20.20
CA LYS A 125 2.64 -3.27 -18.91
C LYS A 125 1.12 -3.20 -19.06
N GLN A 126 0.64 -2.56 -20.14
CA GLN A 126 -0.79 -2.43 -20.40
C GLN A 126 -1.46 -3.79 -20.64
N GLN A 127 -0.84 -4.69 -21.42
CA GLN A 127 -1.37 -6.03 -21.65
C GLN A 127 -1.45 -6.85 -20.36
N VAL A 128 -0.41 -6.79 -19.52
CA VAL A 128 -0.40 -7.48 -18.23
C VAL A 128 -1.45 -6.89 -17.29
N LEU A 129 -1.62 -5.57 -17.26
CA LEU A 129 -2.67 -4.91 -16.50
C LEU A 129 -4.08 -5.37 -16.93
N GLU A 130 -4.31 -5.53 -18.23
CA GLU A 130 -5.59 -6.05 -18.76
C GLU A 130 -5.83 -7.50 -18.34
N ILE A 131 -4.80 -8.34 -18.33
CA ILE A 131 -4.87 -9.71 -17.81
C ILE A 131 -5.26 -9.71 -16.33
N VAL A 132 -4.58 -8.90 -15.53
CA VAL A 132 -4.80 -8.79 -14.08
C VAL A 132 -6.22 -8.28 -13.78
N LYS A 133 -6.66 -7.22 -14.46
CA LYS A 133 -8.03 -6.69 -14.36
C LYS A 133 -9.10 -7.65 -14.90
N GLY A 134 -8.75 -8.53 -15.83
CA GLY A 134 -9.62 -9.60 -16.29
C GLY A 134 -9.86 -10.69 -15.24
N ILE A 135 -9.03 -10.75 -14.20
CA ILE A 135 -9.24 -11.65 -13.05
C ILE A 135 -10.17 -11.00 -12.04
N ASP A 136 -9.90 -9.73 -11.68
CA ASP A 136 -10.73 -8.87 -10.85
C ASP A 136 -10.46 -7.41 -11.22
N GLU A 137 -11.52 -6.61 -11.39
CA GLU A 137 -11.43 -5.21 -11.83
C GLU A 137 -10.74 -4.29 -10.81
N HIS A 138 -10.73 -4.68 -9.52
CA HIS A 138 -10.08 -3.95 -8.43
C HIS A 138 -8.57 -4.23 -8.34
N TYR A 139 -8.06 -5.21 -9.08
CA TYR A 139 -6.63 -5.50 -9.07
C TYR A 139 -5.87 -4.49 -9.93
N SER A 140 -4.68 -4.12 -9.47
CA SER A 140 -3.77 -3.25 -10.19
C SER A 140 -2.34 -3.79 -10.16
N ILE A 141 -1.46 -3.21 -10.98
CA ILE A 141 -0.04 -3.56 -11.00
C ILE A 141 0.81 -2.32 -10.82
N HIS A 142 1.92 -2.47 -10.11
CA HIS A 142 2.95 -1.45 -9.97
C HIS A 142 4.36 -2.06 -10.08
N ASP A 143 5.40 -1.23 -10.08
CA ASP A 143 6.80 -1.60 -10.20
C ASP A 143 7.10 -2.54 -11.40
N PHE A 144 6.43 -2.32 -12.54
CA PHE A 144 6.57 -3.18 -13.71
C PHE A 144 7.91 -2.98 -14.41
N ARG A 145 8.74 -4.02 -14.39
CA ARG A 145 10.07 -4.04 -14.98
C ARG A 145 10.26 -5.21 -15.92
N MET A 146 11.02 -4.98 -17.00
CA MET A 146 11.39 -6.00 -17.96
C MET A 146 12.90 -6.22 -17.91
N VAL A 147 13.35 -7.41 -17.50
CA VAL A 147 14.75 -7.76 -17.36
C VAL A 147 15.11 -8.85 -18.37
N PRO A 148 15.82 -8.50 -19.46
CA PRO A 148 16.24 -9.46 -20.47
C PRO A 148 17.23 -10.49 -19.90
N GLY A 149 16.96 -11.77 -20.09
CA GLY A 149 17.87 -12.88 -19.83
C GLY A 149 18.45 -13.47 -21.13
N LYS A 150 19.24 -14.54 -21.02
CA LYS A 150 19.86 -15.18 -22.20
C LYS A 150 18.83 -15.86 -23.11
N ASN A 151 17.83 -16.52 -22.55
CA ASN A 151 16.84 -17.35 -23.27
C ASN A 151 15.39 -16.99 -22.88
N HIS A 152 15.18 -16.01 -22.02
CA HIS A 152 13.88 -15.57 -21.53
C HIS A 152 13.97 -14.12 -21.09
N THR A 153 12.83 -13.49 -20.90
CA THR A 153 12.71 -12.15 -20.33
C THR A 153 11.88 -12.25 -19.06
N ASN A 154 12.45 -11.82 -17.94
CA ASN A 154 11.70 -11.72 -16.70
C ASN A 154 10.83 -10.47 -16.72
N LEU A 155 9.56 -10.65 -16.43
CA LEU A 155 8.61 -9.58 -16.12
C LEU A 155 8.46 -9.56 -14.60
N ILE A 156 8.98 -8.53 -13.98
CA ILE A 156 8.95 -8.34 -12.54
C ILE A 156 7.92 -7.26 -12.28
N PHE A 157 6.94 -7.56 -11.44
CA PHE A 157 5.89 -6.61 -11.06
C PHE A 157 5.14 -7.09 -9.83
N ASP A 158 4.52 -6.14 -9.16
CA ASP A 158 3.70 -6.40 -8.00
C ASP A 158 2.23 -6.25 -8.37
N VAL A 159 1.39 -7.08 -7.76
CA VAL A 159 -0.07 -7.06 -7.95
C VAL A 159 -0.72 -6.63 -6.66
N LEU A 160 -1.36 -5.47 -6.69
CA LEU A 160 -2.12 -4.95 -5.56
C LEU A 160 -3.53 -5.54 -5.59
N ILE A 161 -3.92 -6.18 -4.49
CA ILE A 161 -5.26 -6.75 -4.30
C ILE A 161 -5.96 -6.07 -3.11
N PRO A 162 -7.31 -6.06 -3.05
CA PRO A 162 -8.03 -5.51 -1.91
C PRO A 162 -7.61 -6.14 -0.58
N ALA A 163 -7.60 -5.34 0.51
CA ALA A 163 -7.16 -5.77 1.83
C ALA A 163 -7.92 -7.00 2.37
N ASN A 164 -9.17 -7.17 1.98
CA ASN A 164 -10.04 -8.27 2.41
C ASN A 164 -10.07 -9.47 1.45
N ASP A 165 -9.28 -9.43 0.38
CA ASP A 165 -9.23 -10.54 -0.57
C ASP A 165 -8.55 -11.75 0.07
N GLN A 166 -9.17 -12.92 -0.08
CA GLN A 166 -8.69 -14.19 0.47
C GLN A 166 -8.17 -15.14 -0.61
N ILE A 167 -7.91 -14.63 -1.81
CA ILE A 167 -7.38 -15.46 -2.88
C ILE A 167 -6.00 -16.02 -2.49
N SER A 168 -5.75 -17.29 -2.79
CA SER A 168 -4.41 -17.84 -2.60
C SER A 168 -3.42 -17.14 -3.54
N HIS A 169 -2.39 -16.49 -2.98
CA HIS A 169 -1.33 -15.83 -3.76
C HIS A 169 -0.72 -16.76 -4.81
N GLN A 170 -0.51 -18.04 -4.48
CA GLN A 170 0.05 -19.01 -5.42
C GLN A 170 -0.89 -19.29 -6.59
N ILE A 171 -2.19 -19.36 -6.33
CA ILE A 171 -3.19 -19.56 -7.39
C ILE A 171 -3.23 -18.33 -8.30
N LEU A 172 -3.24 -17.15 -7.72
CA LEU A 172 -3.23 -15.89 -8.48
C LEU A 172 -1.97 -15.76 -9.35
N LYS A 173 -0.78 -15.97 -8.76
CA LYS A 173 0.50 -15.95 -9.50
C LYS A 173 0.51 -16.94 -10.66
N ASN A 174 0.01 -18.15 -10.45
CA ASN A 174 -0.05 -19.18 -11.48
C ASN A 174 -1.02 -18.79 -12.61
N LYS A 175 -2.18 -18.21 -12.27
CA LYS A 175 -3.17 -17.76 -13.24
C LYS A 175 -2.63 -16.64 -14.12
N ILE A 176 -2.06 -15.63 -13.52
CA ILE A 176 -1.43 -14.51 -14.26
C ILE A 176 -0.31 -15.02 -15.15
N SER A 177 0.60 -15.86 -14.61
CA SER A 177 1.72 -16.41 -15.38
C SER A 177 1.27 -17.25 -16.57
N ALA A 178 0.17 -17.98 -16.44
CA ALA A 178 -0.39 -18.78 -17.54
C ALA A 178 -0.94 -17.88 -18.67
N GLU A 179 -1.62 -16.80 -18.33
CA GLU A 179 -2.14 -15.84 -19.30
C GLU A 179 -1.02 -15.04 -19.97
N VAL A 180 0.00 -14.61 -19.22
CA VAL A 180 1.16 -13.90 -19.78
C VAL A 180 1.94 -14.77 -20.76
N LYS A 181 2.03 -16.09 -20.53
CA LYS A 181 2.63 -17.04 -21.48
C LYS A 181 1.89 -17.12 -22.82
N GLN A 182 0.61 -16.75 -22.88
CA GLN A 182 -0.12 -16.65 -24.16
C GLN A 182 0.38 -15.48 -25.02
N ILE A 183 1.00 -14.46 -24.41
CA ILE A 183 1.62 -13.35 -25.14
C ILE A 183 2.93 -13.84 -25.77
N SER A 184 3.79 -14.51 -24.98
CA SER A 184 5.03 -15.12 -25.44
C SER A 184 5.55 -16.14 -24.42
N ASP A 185 6.01 -17.30 -24.92
CA ASP A 185 6.66 -18.33 -24.10
C ASP A 185 8.00 -17.84 -23.49
N GLU A 186 8.59 -16.77 -24.04
CA GLU A 186 9.82 -16.17 -23.52
C GLU A 186 9.61 -15.40 -22.22
N TYR A 187 8.37 -15.05 -21.85
CA TYR A 187 8.09 -14.26 -20.67
C TYR A 187 7.95 -15.12 -19.42
N HIS A 188 8.76 -14.80 -18.41
CA HIS A 188 8.69 -15.40 -17.09
C HIS A 188 8.30 -14.34 -16.07
N CYS A 189 7.17 -14.55 -15.40
CA CYS A 189 6.69 -13.64 -14.39
C CYS A 189 7.36 -13.88 -13.04
N VAL A 190 7.85 -12.81 -12.43
CA VAL A 190 8.27 -12.71 -11.03
C VAL A 190 7.29 -11.75 -10.39
N ILE A 191 6.33 -12.30 -9.65
CA ILE A 191 5.17 -11.56 -9.13
C ILE A 191 5.24 -11.51 -7.61
N GLU A 192 5.10 -10.33 -7.03
CA GLU A 192 4.76 -10.15 -5.63
C GLU A 192 3.26 -9.81 -5.51
N ILE A 193 2.62 -10.18 -4.40
CA ILE A 193 1.21 -9.88 -4.18
C ILE A 193 1.13 -9.05 -2.91
N ASP A 194 0.65 -7.83 -3.07
CA ASP A 194 0.46 -6.88 -2.00
C ASP A 194 -1.02 -6.66 -1.72
N HIS A 195 -1.35 -6.49 -0.46
CA HIS A 195 -2.68 -6.13 -0.05
C HIS A 195 -2.77 -4.61 0.07
N ALA A 196 -3.79 -4.02 -0.55
CA ALA A 196 -4.06 -2.60 -0.39
C ALA A 196 -4.17 -2.26 1.11
N PHE A 197 -3.44 -1.25 1.54
CA PHE A 197 -3.52 -0.74 2.91
C PHE A 197 -4.90 -0.10 3.20
N ARG A 198 -5.66 0.18 2.14
CA ARG A 198 -7.02 0.70 2.18
C ARG A 198 -8.02 -0.43 1.99
N SER A 199 -9.05 -0.49 2.86
CA SER A 199 -10.32 -1.09 2.47
C SER A 199 -11.01 -0.11 1.52
N GLU A 200 -11.10 -0.43 0.24
CA GLU A 200 -12.05 0.23 -0.64
C GLU A 200 -13.45 -0.20 -0.17
N GLU A 201 -14.19 0.70 0.46
CA GLU A 201 -15.64 0.60 0.65
C GLU A 201 -16.35 1.30 -0.51
#